data_62e0a20b8def57488d684ff498699600
#
_entry.id   62e0a20b8def57488d684ff498699600
#
_cell.length_a   1.000
_cell.length_b   1.000
_cell.length_c   1.000
_cell.angle_alpha   90.00
_cell.angle_beta   90.00
_cell.angle_gamma   90.00
#
_symmetry.space_group_name_H-M   'P 1'
#
loop_
_entity.id
_entity.type
_entity.pdbx_description
1 polymer ?
#
loop_
_entity_poly.entity_id
_entity_poly.type
_entity_poly.pdbx_seq_one_letter_code
_entity_poly.pdbx_strand_id
1 'polypeptide(L)'
;MLEEAGVHRDIIVTADPALLLKPEPLPRGILRQEGLEGHGRGRRRLIGMSVREPGVAAPDIDPKEYHALLANAADFMVDRYDADVVFVPMERSVLDTQHSHAVIAQMLRAQRATVLKGEYTSGQLLSLMSKFSFVLGMRLHFLIFAALRGVPFVALPYAGKVSGLLEDLKIPTPPYKLVNPGRLIAHLDDAWDRRRQMKLNLQKAVPPLQKRSQETHRILLELLNHGKLQIASAKAA
;
A
#
# COMPACT_ATOMS: atom_id res chain seq x y z
N MET A 1 -7.99 -22.05 8.20
CA MET A 1 -8.21 -22.02 6.71
C MET A 1 -7.56 -23.19 5.98
N LEU A 2 -6.21 -23.35 5.96
CA LEU A 2 -5.60 -24.50 5.25
C LEU A 2 -5.88 -25.83 5.97
N GLU A 3 -5.80 -25.86 7.28
CA GLU A 3 -6.17 -27.02 8.09
C GLU A 3 -7.65 -27.36 7.96
N GLU A 4 -8.52 -26.36 7.97
CA GLU A 4 -9.96 -26.52 7.71
C GLU A 4 -10.25 -27.04 6.29
N ALA A 5 -9.36 -26.74 5.33
CA ALA A 5 -9.41 -27.26 3.97
C ALA A 5 -8.78 -28.66 3.83
N GLY A 6 -8.43 -29.32 4.93
CA GLY A 6 -7.88 -30.68 4.95
C GLY A 6 -6.38 -30.79 4.65
N VAL A 7 -5.64 -29.69 4.79
CA VAL A 7 -4.17 -29.73 4.67
C VAL A 7 -3.58 -30.13 6.02
N HIS A 8 -3.14 -31.39 6.15
CA HIS A 8 -2.57 -31.97 7.38
C HIS A 8 -1.04 -32.09 7.31
N ARG A 9 -0.37 -31.16 6.63
CA ARG A 9 1.09 -31.09 6.53
C ARG A 9 1.61 -29.88 7.27
N ASP A 10 2.89 -29.85 7.60
CA ASP A 10 3.54 -28.68 8.19
C ASP A 10 3.37 -27.46 7.28
N ILE A 11 2.75 -26.42 7.84
CA ILE A 11 2.50 -25.17 7.15
C ILE A 11 3.52 -24.14 7.65
N ILE A 12 4.42 -23.72 6.76
CA ILE A 12 5.41 -22.68 7.08
C ILE A 12 4.84 -21.33 6.67
N VAL A 13 4.54 -20.48 7.64
CA VAL A 13 4.06 -19.13 7.40
C VAL A 13 5.24 -18.20 7.20
N THR A 14 5.38 -17.68 6.00
CA THR A 14 6.40 -16.70 5.62
C THR A 14 5.79 -15.31 5.46
N ALA A 15 6.47 -14.39 4.75
CA ALA A 15 5.96 -13.05 4.44
C ALA A 15 6.02 -12.78 2.93
N ASP A 16 5.30 -11.76 2.48
CA ASP A 16 5.21 -11.38 1.07
C ASP A 16 6.61 -11.13 0.47
N PRO A 17 6.98 -11.76 -0.68
CA PRO A 17 8.28 -11.56 -1.34
C PRO A 17 8.56 -10.10 -1.73
N ALA A 18 7.52 -9.28 -1.92
CA ALA A 18 7.69 -7.85 -2.23
C ALA A 18 8.42 -7.08 -1.12
N LEU A 19 8.48 -7.62 0.11
CA LEU A 19 9.28 -7.05 1.21
C LEU A 19 10.79 -7.09 0.93
N LEU A 20 11.25 -7.88 -0.02
CA LEU A 20 12.65 -7.97 -0.45
C LEU A 20 12.98 -7.09 -1.66
N LEU A 21 11.99 -6.36 -2.18
CA LEU A 21 12.16 -5.48 -3.33
C LEU A 21 13.20 -4.41 -3.04
N LYS A 22 14.08 -4.16 -4.00
CA LYS A 22 15.08 -3.09 -3.94
C LYS A 22 14.64 -1.90 -4.78
N PRO A 23 14.94 -0.67 -4.34
CA PRO A 23 14.65 0.52 -5.13
C PRO A 23 15.53 0.56 -6.39
N GLU A 24 14.93 0.97 -7.50
CA GLU A 24 15.62 1.23 -8.76
C GLU A 24 15.74 2.73 -9.01
N PRO A 25 16.76 3.17 -9.77
CA PRO A 25 16.88 4.57 -10.16
C PRO A 25 15.64 5.06 -10.91
N LEU A 26 15.15 6.24 -10.55
CA LEU A 26 14.10 6.89 -11.32
C LEU A 26 14.66 7.42 -12.65
N PRO A 27 13.91 7.30 -13.76
CA PRO A 27 14.30 7.91 -15.02
C PRO A 27 14.55 9.42 -14.88
N ARG A 28 15.50 9.96 -15.64
CA ARG A 28 15.80 11.39 -15.62
C ARG A 28 14.57 12.20 -16.05
N GLY A 29 14.29 13.28 -15.34
CA GLY A 29 13.16 14.18 -15.65
C GLY A 29 11.77 13.67 -15.27
N ILE A 30 11.65 12.47 -14.67
CA ILE A 30 10.36 11.88 -14.34
C ILE A 30 9.51 12.79 -13.44
N LEU A 31 10.12 13.40 -12.43
CA LEU A 31 9.38 14.28 -11.51
C LEU A 31 8.77 15.47 -12.27
N ARG A 32 9.47 15.98 -13.30
CA ARG A 32 8.96 17.03 -14.16
C ARG A 32 7.83 16.53 -15.07
N GLN A 33 8.02 15.38 -15.71
CA GLN A 33 7.01 14.78 -16.58
C GLN A 33 5.71 14.49 -15.84
N GLU A 34 5.79 14.07 -14.58
CA GLU A 34 4.64 13.81 -13.71
C GLU A 34 4.13 15.06 -12.97
N GLY A 35 4.73 16.24 -13.19
CA GLY A 35 4.34 17.46 -12.48
C GLY A 35 4.68 17.46 -11.00
N LEU A 36 5.63 16.62 -10.57
CA LEU A 36 6.02 16.45 -9.17
C LEU A 36 7.26 17.28 -8.79
N GLU A 37 7.79 18.09 -9.72
CA GLU A 37 8.90 19.00 -9.42
C GLU A 37 8.45 20.12 -8.48
N GLY A 38 9.35 20.52 -7.62
CA GLY A 38 9.09 21.65 -6.73
C GLY A 38 8.55 21.25 -5.35
N HIS A 39 8.46 19.96 -5.06
CA HIS A 39 8.05 19.44 -3.77
C HIS A 39 9.26 19.09 -2.89
N GLY A 40 9.20 19.34 -1.59
CA GLY A 40 10.27 19.04 -0.66
C GLY A 40 10.53 20.15 0.38
N ARG A 41 11.75 20.24 0.93
CA ARG A 41 12.08 21.22 1.99
C ARG A 41 11.74 22.65 1.57
N GLY A 42 10.84 23.30 2.35
CA GLY A 42 10.36 24.67 2.09
C GLY A 42 9.32 24.77 0.97
N ARG A 43 8.83 23.67 0.45
CA ARG A 43 7.81 23.56 -0.60
C ARG A 43 6.69 22.64 -0.16
N ARG A 44 5.60 22.58 -0.94
CA ARG A 44 4.46 21.70 -0.65
C ARG A 44 4.87 20.25 -0.53
N ARG A 45 4.21 19.52 0.35
CA ARG A 45 4.40 18.08 0.54
C ARG A 45 3.72 17.30 -0.58
N LEU A 46 4.19 16.09 -0.82
CA LEU A 46 3.47 15.11 -1.63
C LEU A 46 2.85 14.06 -0.71
N ILE A 47 1.59 13.78 -0.96
CA ILE A 47 0.83 12.68 -0.36
C ILE A 47 0.51 11.67 -1.45
N GLY A 48 0.88 10.42 -1.25
CA GLY A 48 0.53 9.34 -2.17
C GLY A 48 -0.85 8.79 -1.83
N MET A 49 -1.64 8.48 -2.86
CA MET A 49 -2.93 7.83 -2.68
C MET A 49 -3.08 6.66 -3.66
N SER A 50 -3.45 5.48 -3.16
CA SER A 50 -3.74 4.32 -3.99
C SER A 50 -5.17 3.87 -3.74
N VAL A 51 -5.98 3.92 -4.81
CA VAL A 51 -7.40 3.59 -4.76
C VAL A 51 -7.72 2.43 -5.70
N ARG A 52 -8.78 1.70 -5.39
CA ARG A 52 -9.36 0.66 -6.23
C ARG A 52 -10.89 0.66 -6.05
N GLU A 53 -11.58 -0.13 -6.83
CA GLU A 53 -13.01 -0.34 -6.60
C GLU A 53 -13.26 -0.90 -5.18
N PRO A 54 -14.41 -0.57 -4.56
CA PRO A 54 -14.81 -1.15 -3.27
C PRO A 54 -14.94 -2.67 -3.34
N GLY A 55 -15.45 -3.20 -4.46
CA GLY A 55 -15.51 -4.64 -4.78
C GLY A 55 -16.22 -5.48 -3.71
N VAL A 56 -15.88 -6.77 -3.68
CA VAL A 56 -16.47 -7.74 -2.74
C VAL A 56 -16.18 -7.41 -1.27
N ALA A 57 -15.12 -6.66 -0.99
CA ALA A 57 -14.73 -6.30 0.38
C ALA A 57 -15.63 -5.21 1.01
N ALA A 58 -16.38 -4.47 0.18
CA ALA A 58 -17.31 -3.44 0.62
C ALA A 58 -18.55 -3.43 -0.29
N PRO A 59 -19.30 -4.53 -0.36
CA PRO A 59 -20.42 -4.69 -1.28
C PRO A 59 -21.57 -3.72 -0.98
N ASP A 60 -21.66 -3.25 0.27
CA ASP A 60 -22.77 -2.39 0.75
C ASP A 60 -22.48 -0.90 0.54
N ILE A 61 -21.31 -0.53 -0.01
CA ILE A 61 -20.98 0.88 -0.27
C ILE A 61 -21.25 1.20 -1.73
N ASP A 62 -22.16 2.16 -1.97
CA ASP A 62 -22.36 2.72 -3.30
C ASP A 62 -21.05 3.31 -3.86
N PRO A 63 -20.69 3.03 -5.12
CA PRO A 63 -19.46 3.54 -5.72
C PRO A 63 -19.31 5.06 -5.67
N LYS A 64 -20.43 5.82 -5.76
CA LYS A 64 -20.39 7.29 -5.68
C LYS A 64 -20.09 7.75 -4.25
N GLU A 65 -20.71 7.12 -3.23
CA GLU A 65 -20.42 7.41 -1.83
C GLU A 65 -18.99 7.05 -1.47
N TYR A 66 -18.48 5.96 -2.04
CA TYR A 66 -17.08 5.56 -1.88
C TYR A 66 -16.12 6.58 -2.49
N HIS A 67 -16.36 7.07 -3.72
CA HIS A 67 -15.53 8.11 -4.32
C HIS A 67 -15.64 9.43 -3.55
N ALA A 68 -16.83 9.80 -3.06
CA ALA A 68 -17.02 10.98 -2.21
C ALA A 68 -16.24 10.88 -0.90
N LEU A 69 -16.24 9.70 -0.26
CA LEU A 69 -15.45 9.43 0.94
C LEU A 69 -13.95 9.69 0.70
N LEU A 70 -13.42 9.18 -0.40
CA LEU A 70 -12.01 9.32 -0.74
C LEU A 70 -11.67 10.75 -1.20
N ALA A 71 -12.58 11.43 -1.89
CA ALA A 71 -12.42 12.84 -2.28
C ALA A 71 -12.36 13.75 -1.04
N ASN A 72 -13.26 13.56 -0.07
CA ASN A 72 -13.23 14.28 1.20
C ASN A 72 -11.91 14.04 1.96
N ALA A 73 -11.42 12.81 1.96
CA ALA A 73 -10.14 12.49 2.60
C ALA A 73 -8.97 13.17 1.89
N ALA A 74 -8.98 13.21 0.55
CA ALA A 74 -7.95 13.88 -0.24
C ALA A 74 -7.98 15.41 -0.03
N ASP A 75 -9.16 16.04 -0.06
CA ASP A 75 -9.32 17.47 0.22
C ASP A 75 -8.85 17.82 1.63
N PHE A 76 -9.19 17.01 2.64
CA PHE A 76 -8.70 17.18 4.00
C PHE A 76 -7.16 17.14 4.06
N MET A 77 -6.53 16.18 3.39
CA MET A 77 -5.06 16.09 3.36
C MET A 77 -4.42 17.27 2.63
N VAL A 78 -5.05 17.78 1.56
CA VAL A 78 -4.60 18.99 0.86
C VAL A 78 -4.59 20.19 1.80
N ASP A 79 -5.69 20.45 2.48
CA ASP A 79 -5.87 21.64 3.32
C ASP A 79 -5.11 21.52 4.65
N ARG A 80 -5.20 20.39 5.33
CA ARG A 80 -4.62 20.17 6.67
C ARG A 80 -3.10 19.98 6.65
N TYR A 81 -2.55 19.36 5.58
CA TYR A 81 -1.12 19.03 5.51
C TYR A 81 -0.34 19.98 4.60
N ASP A 82 -1.00 20.92 3.94
CA ASP A 82 -0.46 21.76 2.85
C ASP A 82 0.29 20.87 1.83
N ALA A 83 -0.46 19.98 1.20
CA ALA A 83 0.10 18.94 0.33
C ALA A 83 -0.60 18.90 -1.02
N ASP A 84 0.09 18.37 -2.02
CA ASP A 84 -0.51 17.93 -3.28
C ASP A 84 -0.68 16.41 -3.24
N VAL A 85 -1.79 15.91 -3.78
CA VAL A 85 -2.13 14.48 -3.77
C VAL A 85 -1.74 13.84 -5.10
N VAL A 86 -1.01 12.74 -5.03
CA VAL A 86 -0.62 11.95 -6.19
C VAL A 86 -1.30 10.59 -6.12
N PHE A 87 -2.23 10.34 -7.01
CA PHE A 87 -2.82 9.02 -7.16
C PHE A 87 -1.86 8.11 -7.91
N VAL A 88 -1.57 6.96 -7.31
CA VAL A 88 -0.64 5.96 -7.83
C VAL A 88 -1.41 4.69 -8.20
N PRO A 89 -1.78 4.52 -9.47
CA PRO A 89 -2.39 3.28 -9.95
C PRO A 89 -1.40 2.12 -9.83
N MET A 90 -1.77 1.07 -9.11
CA MET A 90 -0.95 -0.13 -8.92
C MET A 90 -1.33 -1.23 -9.92
N GLU A 91 -2.56 -1.21 -10.41
CA GLU A 91 -3.07 -2.08 -11.46
C GLU A 91 -3.58 -1.21 -12.61
N ARG A 92 -2.81 -1.21 -13.71
CA ARG A 92 -3.03 -0.28 -14.80
C ARG A 92 -4.08 -0.71 -15.81
N SER A 93 -4.37 -1.99 -15.84
CA SER A 93 -5.24 -2.55 -16.86
C SER A 93 -6.69 -2.05 -16.77
N VAL A 94 -6.98 -0.90 -16.15
CA VAL A 94 -8.19 -0.10 -16.35
C VAL A 94 -8.74 0.52 -15.05
N LEU A 95 -8.82 -0.22 -13.93
CA LEU A 95 -9.70 0.19 -12.84
C LEU A 95 -9.10 1.25 -11.90
N ASP A 96 -7.83 1.13 -11.49
CA ASP A 96 -7.23 2.07 -10.52
C ASP A 96 -7.15 3.50 -11.06
N THR A 97 -6.84 3.65 -12.35
CA THR A 97 -6.80 4.96 -13.02
C THR A 97 -8.18 5.59 -13.11
N GLN A 98 -9.21 4.80 -13.48
CA GLN A 98 -10.59 5.29 -13.57
C GLN A 98 -11.12 5.70 -12.20
N HIS A 99 -10.89 4.89 -11.16
CA HIS A 99 -11.29 5.23 -9.79
C HIS A 99 -10.55 6.46 -9.29
N SER A 100 -9.25 6.62 -9.62
CA SER A 100 -8.49 7.83 -9.27
C SER A 100 -9.11 9.09 -9.89
N HIS A 101 -9.45 9.04 -11.18
CA HIS A 101 -10.14 10.16 -11.85
C HIS A 101 -11.53 10.41 -11.29
N ALA A 102 -12.28 9.37 -10.95
CA ALA A 102 -13.61 9.50 -10.34
C ALA A 102 -13.56 10.18 -8.96
N VAL A 103 -12.51 9.88 -8.16
CA VAL A 103 -12.26 10.58 -6.89
C VAL A 103 -11.90 12.04 -7.15
N ILE A 104 -10.95 12.33 -8.06
CA ILE A 104 -10.54 13.71 -8.39
C ILE A 104 -11.73 14.54 -8.88
N ALA A 105 -12.63 13.95 -9.67
CA ALA A 105 -13.81 14.64 -10.16
C ALA A 105 -14.78 15.08 -9.05
N GLN A 106 -14.68 14.52 -7.86
CA GLN A 106 -15.49 14.87 -6.69
C GLN A 106 -14.73 15.73 -5.66
N MET A 107 -13.43 15.99 -5.88
CA MET A 107 -12.63 16.82 -4.99
C MET A 107 -12.94 18.31 -5.17
N LEU A 108 -13.01 19.06 -4.09
CA LEU A 108 -13.05 20.52 -4.07
C LEU A 108 -11.69 21.13 -4.45
N ARG A 109 -10.61 20.41 -4.18
CA ARG A 109 -9.22 20.81 -4.47
C ARG A 109 -8.63 20.01 -5.63
N ALA A 110 -9.42 19.66 -6.63
CA ALA A 110 -9.01 18.83 -7.77
C ALA A 110 -7.72 19.32 -8.45
N GLN A 111 -7.48 20.64 -8.49
CA GLN A 111 -6.25 21.25 -9.04
C GLN A 111 -4.98 20.93 -8.22
N ARG A 112 -5.14 20.37 -7.02
CA ARG A 112 -4.07 19.92 -6.12
C ARG A 112 -3.86 18.39 -6.19
N ALA A 113 -4.51 17.73 -7.15
CA ALA A 113 -4.44 16.28 -7.33
C ALA A 113 -3.96 15.93 -8.74
N THR A 114 -3.18 14.87 -8.87
CA THR A 114 -2.75 14.31 -10.16
C THR A 114 -2.74 12.80 -10.09
N VAL A 115 -2.90 12.16 -11.26
CA VAL A 115 -2.73 10.71 -11.41
C VAL A 115 -1.39 10.47 -12.07
N LEU A 116 -0.61 9.55 -11.54
CA LEU A 116 0.67 9.14 -12.12
C LEU A 116 0.46 8.52 -13.50
N LYS A 117 1.10 9.09 -14.53
CA LYS A 117 0.82 8.77 -15.94
C LYS A 117 1.79 7.73 -16.53
N GLY A 118 3.06 7.82 -16.16
CA GLY A 118 4.11 6.96 -16.70
C GLY A 118 4.01 5.50 -16.24
N GLU A 119 4.65 4.60 -16.97
CA GLU A 119 4.82 3.19 -16.59
C GLU A 119 6.14 3.00 -15.84
N TYR A 120 6.06 2.38 -14.68
CA TYR A 120 7.19 2.22 -13.78
C TYR A 120 7.33 0.77 -13.35
N THR A 121 8.56 0.32 -13.24
CA THR A 121 8.85 -0.95 -12.58
C THR A 121 8.47 -0.85 -11.09
N SER A 122 8.29 -1.99 -10.44
CA SER A 122 8.03 -2.01 -9.00
C SER A 122 9.16 -1.35 -8.20
N GLY A 123 10.42 -1.50 -8.64
CA GLY A 123 11.58 -0.85 -8.00
C GLY A 123 11.60 0.66 -8.18
N GLN A 124 11.13 1.17 -9.33
CA GLN A 124 10.96 2.61 -9.57
C GLN A 124 9.81 3.18 -8.73
N LEU A 125 8.67 2.47 -8.62
CA LEU A 125 7.57 2.87 -7.73
C LEU A 125 8.04 2.90 -6.26
N LEU A 126 8.85 1.91 -5.86
CA LEU A 126 9.46 1.91 -4.53
C LEU A 126 10.38 3.12 -4.32
N SER A 127 11.13 3.55 -5.35
CA SER A 127 11.94 4.76 -5.28
C SER A 127 11.09 6.02 -5.21
N LEU A 128 10.02 6.09 -5.98
CA LEU A 128 9.06 7.21 -5.96
C LEU A 128 8.38 7.34 -4.59
N MET A 129 8.10 6.22 -3.92
CA MET A 129 7.49 6.21 -2.60
C MET A 129 8.25 7.10 -1.60
N SER A 130 9.58 7.18 -1.69
CA SER A 130 10.39 8.04 -0.82
C SER A 130 10.14 9.55 -0.98
N LYS A 131 9.41 9.98 -2.01
CA LYS A 131 9.02 11.38 -2.24
C LYS A 131 7.78 11.77 -1.45
N PHE A 132 6.99 10.80 -1.02
CA PHE A 132 5.79 11.07 -0.24
C PHE A 132 6.12 11.28 1.24
N SER A 133 5.43 12.25 1.84
CA SER A 133 5.49 12.54 3.27
C SER A 133 4.55 11.65 4.08
N PHE A 134 3.50 11.17 3.42
CA PHE A 134 2.44 10.34 3.99
C PHE A 134 1.69 9.66 2.84
N VAL A 135 1.01 8.53 3.10
CA VAL A 135 0.15 7.92 2.08
C VAL A 135 -1.16 7.39 2.68
N LEU A 136 -2.19 7.38 1.83
CA LEU A 136 -3.46 6.69 2.06
C LEU A 136 -3.59 5.58 1.02
N GLY A 137 -3.69 4.32 1.45
CA GLY A 137 -3.63 3.20 0.51
C GLY A 137 -4.65 2.11 0.74
N MET A 138 -5.10 1.52 -0.38
CA MET A 138 -5.90 0.30 -0.39
C MET A 138 -5.10 -0.90 -0.92
N ARG A 139 -4.25 -0.69 -1.92
CA ARG A 139 -3.47 -1.77 -2.56
C ARG A 139 -2.36 -2.27 -1.64
N LEU A 140 -2.30 -3.59 -1.44
CA LEU A 140 -1.32 -4.24 -0.56
C LEU A 140 0.11 -3.81 -0.88
N HIS A 141 0.54 -3.94 -2.14
CA HIS A 141 1.92 -3.62 -2.53
C HIS A 141 2.26 -2.14 -2.36
N PHE A 142 1.29 -1.22 -2.53
CA PHE A 142 1.48 0.19 -2.23
C PHE A 142 1.83 0.42 -0.76
N LEU A 143 1.13 -0.27 0.15
CA LEU A 143 1.38 -0.22 1.59
C LEU A 143 2.71 -0.90 1.97
N ILE A 144 3.05 -2.03 1.31
CA ILE A 144 4.37 -2.66 1.48
C ILE A 144 5.49 -1.69 1.06
N PHE A 145 5.33 -0.99 -0.06
CA PHE A 145 6.32 -0.01 -0.53
C PHE A 145 6.45 1.17 0.45
N ALA A 146 5.33 1.65 1.00
CA ALA A 146 5.34 2.67 2.05
C ALA A 146 6.11 2.18 3.28
N ALA A 147 5.83 0.97 3.75
CA ALA A 147 6.52 0.37 4.89
C ALA A 147 8.03 0.22 4.64
N LEU A 148 8.43 -0.31 3.47
CA LEU A 148 9.85 -0.46 3.07
C LEU A 148 10.60 0.87 3.04
N ARG A 149 9.94 1.98 2.68
CA ARG A 149 10.54 3.32 2.63
C ARG A 149 10.36 4.10 3.94
N GLY A 150 9.72 3.49 4.94
CA GLY A 150 9.43 4.16 6.21
C GLY A 150 8.52 5.38 6.05
N VAL A 151 7.63 5.36 5.05
CA VAL A 151 6.62 6.39 4.82
C VAL A 151 5.42 6.07 5.68
N PRO A 152 5.00 6.98 6.59
CA PRO A 152 3.79 6.79 7.39
C PRO A 152 2.55 6.69 6.52
N PHE A 153 1.59 5.88 6.94
CA PHE A 153 0.41 5.65 6.13
C PHE A 153 -0.85 5.34 6.94
N VAL A 154 -1.98 5.57 6.31
CA VAL A 154 -3.27 4.99 6.67
C VAL A 154 -3.67 3.99 5.60
N ALA A 155 -4.12 2.83 6.03
CA ALA A 155 -4.65 1.81 5.13
C ALA A 155 -6.17 1.78 5.21
N LEU A 156 -6.81 1.61 4.05
CA LEU A 156 -8.21 1.21 3.96
C LEU A 156 -8.24 -0.28 3.56
N PRO A 157 -8.32 -1.20 4.51
CA PRO A 157 -8.26 -2.63 4.23
C PRO A 157 -9.53 -3.08 3.50
N TYR A 158 -9.39 -3.60 2.32
CA TYR A 158 -10.45 -4.16 1.50
C TYR A 158 -10.47 -5.70 1.49
N ALA A 159 -9.44 -6.33 2.04
CA ALA A 159 -9.26 -7.77 2.07
C ALA A 159 -8.35 -8.19 3.23
N GLY A 160 -8.52 -9.43 3.69
CA GLY A 160 -7.76 -10.00 4.79
C GLY A 160 -6.23 -9.88 4.65
N LYS A 161 -5.70 -9.92 3.42
CA LYS A 161 -4.26 -9.74 3.16
C LYS A 161 -3.73 -8.36 3.59
N VAL A 162 -4.55 -7.31 3.50
CA VAL A 162 -4.17 -5.97 3.98
C VAL A 162 -4.24 -5.91 5.50
N SER A 163 -5.28 -6.48 6.09
CA SER A 163 -5.40 -6.58 7.56
C SER A 163 -4.22 -7.36 8.16
N GLY A 164 -3.83 -8.49 7.55
CA GLY A 164 -2.67 -9.26 8.00
C GLY A 164 -1.35 -8.47 7.93
N LEU A 165 -1.14 -7.65 6.87
CA LEU A 165 0.02 -6.76 6.81
C LEU A 165 0.01 -5.74 7.96
N LEU A 166 -1.15 -5.15 8.27
CA LEU A 166 -1.27 -4.16 9.35
C LEU A 166 -1.00 -4.78 10.72
N GLU A 167 -1.48 -6.01 10.95
CA GLU A 167 -1.20 -6.78 12.17
C GLU A 167 0.31 -7.05 12.30
N ASP A 168 0.95 -7.55 11.24
CA ASP A 168 2.39 -7.78 11.20
C ASP A 168 3.21 -6.49 11.47
N LEU A 169 2.75 -5.34 10.98
CA LEU A 169 3.37 -4.03 11.18
C LEU A 169 2.95 -3.35 12.49
N LYS A 170 2.01 -3.94 13.26
CA LYS A 170 1.42 -3.38 14.48
C LYS A 170 0.79 -1.99 14.26
N ILE A 171 0.12 -1.82 13.14
CA ILE A 171 -0.59 -0.59 12.78
C ILE A 171 -2.08 -0.79 13.05
N PRO A 172 -2.72 0.11 13.81
CA PRO A 172 -4.16 0.05 14.04
C PRO A 172 -4.94 0.13 12.73
N THR A 173 -5.92 -0.74 12.58
CA THR A 173 -6.81 -0.77 11.42
C THR A 173 -8.18 -0.26 11.82
N PRO A 174 -8.72 0.78 11.17
CA PRO A 174 -10.10 1.13 11.36
C PRO A 174 -11.00 0.01 10.82
N PRO A 175 -12.09 -0.34 11.51
CA PRO A 175 -13.06 -1.32 11.01
C PRO A 175 -13.66 -0.80 9.71
N TYR A 176 -13.45 -1.53 8.60
CA TYR A 176 -13.85 -1.07 7.26
C TYR A 176 -15.36 -0.78 7.15
N LYS A 177 -16.20 -1.64 7.71
CA LYS A 177 -17.66 -1.46 7.73
C LYS A 177 -18.16 -0.23 8.49
N LEU A 178 -17.30 0.41 9.28
CA LEU A 178 -17.63 1.60 10.08
C LEU A 178 -16.95 2.86 9.56
N VAL A 179 -16.25 2.79 8.43
CA VAL A 179 -15.59 3.96 7.87
C VAL A 179 -16.64 4.86 7.23
N ASN A 180 -16.74 6.06 7.76
CA ASN A 180 -17.49 7.18 7.19
C ASN A 180 -16.54 8.39 7.06
N PRO A 181 -16.92 9.46 6.36
CA PRO A 181 -16.04 10.61 6.13
C PRO A 181 -15.43 11.17 7.43
N GLY A 182 -16.22 11.38 8.46
CA GLY A 182 -15.73 11.94 9.73
C GLY A 182 -14.73 11.02 10.45
N ARG A 183 -14.98 9.72 10.48
CA ARG A 183 -14.07 8.74 11.10
C ARG A 183 -12.77 8.60 10.32
N LEU A 184 -12.85 8.61 8.98
CA LEU A 184 -11.65 8.55 8.14
C LEU A 184 -10.78 9.79 8.34
N ILE A 185 -11.38 10.97 8.35
CA ILE A 185 -10.67 12.24 8.60
C ILE A 185 -10.02 12.23 9.99
N ALA A 186 -10.76 11.85 11.05
CA ALA A 186 -10.20 11.77 12.39
C ALA A 186 -9.01 10.78 12.46
N HIS A 187 -9.11 9.65 11.77
CA HIS A 187 -8.02 8.67 11.71
C HIS A 187 -6.81 9.19 10.94
N LEU A 188 -7.03 9.93 9.84
CA LEU A 188 -5.96 10.56 9.07
C LEU A 188 -5.25 11.64 9.90
N ASP A 189 -6.00 12.48 10.63
CA ASP A 189 -5.43 13.55 11.46
C ASP A 189 -4.57 12.99 12.60
N ASP A 190 -5.09 11.99 13.32
CA ASP A 190 -4.34 11.30 14.36
C ASP A 190 -3.09 10.59 13.82
N ALA A 191 -3.19 9.89 12.68
CA ALA A 191 -2.05 9.24 12.05
C ALA A 191 -1.00 10.24 11.57
N TRP A 192 -1.43 11.40 11.07
CA TRP A 192 -0.53 12.49 10.68
C TRP A 192 0.24 13.05 11.87
N ASP A 193 -0.43 13.31 12.98
CA ASP A 193 0.21 13.83 14.18
C ASP A 193 1.22 12.84 14.76
N ARG A 194 0.93 11.55 14.69
CA ARG A 194 1.82 10.45 15.11
C ARG A 194 2.79 9.94 14.03
N ARG A 195 2.87 10.59 12.84
CA ARG A 195 3.67 10.11 11.70
C ARG A 195 5.14 9.86 12.01
N ARG A 196 5.73 10.63 12.91
CA ARG A 196 7.13 10.42 13.34
C ARG A 196 7.27 9.10 14.09
N GLN A 197 6.37 8.82 15.01
CA GLN A 197 6.37 7.58 15.76
C GLN A 197 6.06 6.38 14.84
N MET A 198 5.11 6.54 13.93
CA MET A 198 4.80 5.50 12.92
C MET A 198 6.01 5.16 12.08
N LYS A 199 6.79 6.16 11.62
CA LYS A 199 8.05 5.92 10.89
C LYS A 199 9.04 5.10 11.70
N LEU A 200 9.23 5.40 12.97
CA LEU A 200 10.12 4.63 13.87
C LEU A 200 9.61 3.20 14.07
N ASN A 201 8.30 3.02 14.19
CA ASN A 201 7.69 1.71 14.31
C ASN A 201 7.90 0.87 13.05
N LEU A 202 7.71 1.45 11.86
CA LEU A 202 7.97 0.79 10.58
C LEU A 202 9.44 0.34 10.46
N GLN A 203 10.39 1.19 10.84
CA GLN A 203 11.82 0.85 10.84
C GLN A 203 12.15 -0.36 11.72
N LYS A 204 11.38 -0.59 12.78
CA LYS A 204 11.53 -1.75 13.67
C LYS A 204 10.76 -2.98 13.18
N ALA A 205 9.58 -2.79 12.59
CA ALA A 205 8.70 -3.88 12.19
C ALA A 205 9.08 -4.52 10.85
N VAL A 206 9.64 -3.75 9.91
CA VAL A 206 9.97 -4.24 8.57
C VAL A 206 11.10 -5.29 8.55
N PRO A 207 12.26 -5.14 9.26
CA PRO A 207 13.34 -6.10 9.17
C PRO A 207 12.96 -7.54 9.56
N PRO A 208 12.18 -7.82 10.62
CA PRO A 208 11.69 -9.16 10.90
C PRO A 208 10.85 -9.76 9.76
N LEU A 209 10.01 -8.94 9.10
CA LEU A 209 9.20 -9.39 7.98
C LEU A 209 10.07 -9.70 6.75
N GLN A 210 11.10 -8.91 6.50
CA GLN A 210 12.08 -9.20 5.45
C GLN A 210 12.79 -10.54 5.70
N LYS A 211 13.16 -10.83 6.95
CA LYS A 211 13.75 -12.11 7.32
C LYS A 211 12.77 -13.27 7.07
N ARG A 212 11.50 -13.13 7.45
CA ARG A 212 10.46 -14.13 7.15
C ARG A 212 10.25 -14.29 5.65
N SER A 213 10.33 -13.22 4.86
CA SER A 213 10.22 -13.29 3.40
C SER A 213 11.42 -14.02 2.77
N GLN A 214 12.64 -13.83 3.29
CA GLN A 214 13.83 -14.58 2.85
C GLN A 214 13.68 -16.08 3.05
N GLU A 215 12.96 -16.51 4.07
CA GLU A 215 12.67 -17.92 4.34
C GLU A 215 11.95 -18.61 3.16
N THR A 216 11.07 -17.89 2.46
CA THR A 216 10.43 -18.37 1.23
C THR A 216 11.46 -18.76 0.17
N HIS A 217 12.49 -17.91 -0.02
CA HIS A 217 13.56 -18.21 -0.99
C HIS A 217 14.40 -19.42 -0.57
N ARG A 218 14.71 -19.53 0.73
CA ARG A 218 15.45 -20.65 1.27
C ARG A 218 14.71 -21.97 1.01
N ILE A 219 13.43 -22.02 1.36
CA ILE A 219 12.58 -23.19 1.15
C ILE A 219 12.49 -23.55 -0.35
N LEU A 220 12.30 -22.55 -1.20
CA LEU A 220 12.24 -22.75 -2.65
C LEU A 220 13.54 -23.34 -3.20
N LEU A 221 14.70 -22.79 -2.79
CA LEU A 221 16.01 -23.31 -3.21
C LEU A 221 16.26 -24.72 -2.70
N GLU A 222 15.86 -25.05 -1.49
CA GLU A 222 15.94 -26.41 -0.95
C GLU A 222 15.05 -27.38 -1.75
N LEU A 223 13.83 -27.00 -2.08
CA LEU A 223 12.95 -27.79 -2.92
C LEU A 223 13.53 -28.02 -4.32
N LEU A 224 14.12 -27.01 -4.94
CA LEU A 224 14.74 -27.12 -6.25
C LEU A 224 15.99 -28.02 -6.23
N ASN A 225 16.80 -27.92 -5.20
CA ASN A 225 18.03 -28.68 -5.09
C ASN A 225 17.81 -30.13 -4.60
N HIS A 226 16.80 -30.37 -3.78
CA HIS A 226 16.53 -31.67 -3.15
C HIS A 226 15.18 -32.28 -3.56
N GLY A 227 14.37 -31.55 -4.32
CA GLY A 227 12.94 -31.79 -4.48
C GLY A 227 12.54 -33.06 -5.22
N LYS A 228 13.44 -33.79 -5.86
CA LYS A 228 13.09 -35.09 -6.44
C LYS A 228 13.09 -36.22 -5.40
N LEU A 229 13.86 -36.12 -4.34
CA LEU A 229 13.99 -37.21 -3.33
C LEU A 229 12.91 -37.16 -2.24
N GLN A 230 12.52 -36.00 -1.79
CA GLN A 230 11.52 -35.83 -0.72
C GLN A 230 10.06 -36.02 -1.21
N ILE A 231 9.76 -35.61 -2.43
CA ILE A 231 8.43 -35.83 -3.03
C ILE A 231 8.25 -37.34 -3.35
N ALA A 232 9.32 -38.06 -3.68
CA ALA A 232 9.26 -39.49 -3.91
C ALA A 232 9.04 -40.31 -2.62
N SER A 233 9.63 -39.89 -1.51
CA SER A 233 9.45 -40.57 -0.20
C SER A 233 8.04 -40.35 0.40
N ALA A 234 7.39 -39.23 0.09
CA ALA A 234 6.03 -38.91 0.54
C ALA A 234 4.93 -39.68 -0.28
N LYS A 235 5.30 -40.28 -1.41
CA LYS A 235 4.39 -41.15 -2.20
C LYS A 235 4.54 -42.63 -1.88
N ALA A 236 5.52 -43.04 -1.08
CA ALA A 236 5.81 -44.43 -0.71
C ALA A 236 5.44 -44.74 0.75
N ALA A 237 4.84 -43.81 1.48
CA ALA A 237 4.23 -43.99 2.80
C ALA A 237 2.73 -43.67 2.72
#